data_9a5e756b6766a45f641f3fc5b7525a0e
#
_entry.id   9a5e756b6766a45f641f3fc5b7525a0e
#
_cell.length_a   1.000
_cell.length_b   1.000
_cell.length_c   1.000
_cell.angle_alpha   90.00
_cell.angle_beta   90.00
_cell.angle_gamma   90.00
#
_symmetry.space_group_name_H-M   'P 1'
#
loop_
_entity.id
_entity.type
_entity.pdbx_description
1 polymer ?
#
loop_
_entity_poly.entity_id
_entity_poly.type
_entity_poly.pdbx_seq_one_letter_code
_entity_poly.pdbx_strand_id
1 'polypeptide(L)'
;DKITGLSPVISIEQKTTNKNPRSTVGTTTEIYDYLRLLYARAGVAYSYLSGEEMVKYTEEQILDLILKDYKGKKIYLLAPLVRSRKGHYRELFEQIRKKGYLYVRVDGEVREITHGMKLDRYKNHDVEVVIDKLVVAEKDDRRLKQSVATAMRQGDGLMMILDAQSESIRHYSKRLMCPVTGLSYREPAPHNFSFNSPQGACPKCKGLGVVNQIDVDKVIPDRELSIYEGAIAPLGKYKNAMI
;
A
#
# COMPACT_ATOMS: atom_id res chain seq x y z
N ASP A 1 41.83 45.76 10.49
CA ASP A 1 42.57 45.82 11.75
C ASP A 1 43.13 44.41 12.04
N LYS A 2 44.41 44.27 12.30
CA LYS A 2 45.10 43.01 12.59
C LYS A 2 45.45 43.00 14.06
N ILE A 3 44.90 42.02 14.80
CA ILE A 3 45.25 41.80 16.20
C ILE A 3 46.34 40.74 16.23
N THR A 4 47.50 41.03 16.84
CA THR A 4 48.62 40.08 16.99
C THR A 4 48.93 39.92 18.47
N GLY A 5 49.49 38.75 18.85
CA GLY A 5 49.91 38.46 20.23
C GLY A 5 48.84 37.82 21.11
N LEU A 6 47.72 37.33 20.54
CA LEU A 6 46.80 36.49 21.29
C LEU A 6 47.26 35.08 21.36
N SER A 7 47.19 34.47 22.55
CA SER A 7 47.32 33.06 22.74
C SER A 7 46.23 32.28 22.02
N PRO A 8 46.41 31.01 21.67
CA PRO A 8 45.37 30.20 21.07
C PRO A 8 44.06 30.31 21.86
N VAL A 9 43.01 30.80 21.24
CA VAL A 9 41.69 30.97 21.86
C VAL A 9 40.83 29.76 21.53
N ILE A 10 40.33 29.09 22.54
CA ILE A 10 39.32 28.05 22.39
C ILE A 10 37.92 28.75 22.53
N SER A 11 37.21 28.86 21.42
CA SER A 11 35.84 29.30 21.48
C SER A 11 34.91 28.08 21.61
N ILE A 12 34.13 28.04 22.67
CA ILE A 12 33.08 27.07 22.84
C ILE A 12 31.76 27.76 22.43
N GLU A 13 31.27 27.40 21.27
CA GLU A 13 30.02 27.91 20.76
C GLU A 13 28.89 26.90 21.02
N GLN A 14 27.85 27.33 21.71
CA GLN A 14 26.66 26.53 21.84
C GLN A 14 25.94 26.49 20.48
N LYS A 15 25.84 25.32 19.89
CA LYS A 15 25.17 25.13 18.61
C LYS A 15 23.66 25.34 18.80
N THR A 16 23.19 26.53 18.51
CA THR A 16 21.78 26.91 18.67
C THR A 16 20.85 26.37 17.60
N THR A 17 21.42 25.94 16.46
CA THR A 17 20.64 25.35 15.37
C THR A 17 21.24 24.02 14.93
N ASN A 18 20.47 22.96 15.06
CA ASN A 18 20.83 21.65 14.53
C ASN A 18 20.37 21.56 13.08
N LYS A 19 21.29 21.54 12.13
CA LYS A 19 21.00 21.39 10.70
C LYS A 19 20.67 19.94 10.30
N ASN A 20 20.81 18.98 11.22
CA ASN A 20 20.48 17.61 10.92
C ASN A 20 18.96 17.37 11.13
N PRO A 21 18.18 17.17 10.06
CA PRO A 21 16.72 17.00 10.17
C PRO A 21 16.32 15.73 10.96
N ARG A 22 17.25 14.82 11.18
CA ARG A 22 17.02 13.59 11.96
C ARG A 22 17.31 13.75 13.45
N SER A 23 17.94 14.84 13.84
CA SER A 23 18.27 15.12 15.26
C SER A 23 17.27 16.12 15.79
N THR A 24 16.20 15.61 16.37
CA THR A 24 15.14 16.38 17.03
C THR A 24 15.16 16.11 18.53
N VAL A 25 14.49 16.97 19.32
CA VAL A 25 14.33 16.74 20.77
C VAL A 25 13.74 15.35 21.02
N GLY A 26 12.73 14.95 20.24
CA GLY A 26 12.09 13.65 20.39
C GLY A 26 13.04 12.46 20.18
N THR A 27 14.04 12.59 19.27
CA THR A 27 15.01 11.51 19.03
C THR A 27 16.13 11.49 20.05
N THR A 28 16.53 12.64 20.58
CA THR A 28 17.61 12.73 21.59
C THR A 28 17.13 12.38 23.00
N THR A 29 15.83 12.52 23.27
CA THR A 29 15.22 12.19 24.56
C THR A 29 14.53 10.82 24.58
N GLU A 30 14.64 10.03 23.51
CA GLU A 30 13.97 8.73 23.34
C GLU A 30 12.43 8.79 23.30
N ILE A 31 11.81 9.96 23.47
CA ILE A 31 10.35 10.15 23.39
C ILE A 31 9.80 9.59 22.07
N TYR A 32 10.54 9.78 20.99
CA TYR A 32 10.14 9.29 19.68
C TYR A 32 10.05 7.75 19.61
N ASP A 33 10.90 7.05 20.36
CA ASP A 33 10.87 5.58 20.41
C ASP A 33 9.62 5.08 21.14
N TYR A 34 9.22 5.75 22.22
CA TYR A 34 7.96 5.46 22.90
C TYR A 34 6.74 5.79 22.02
N LEU A 35 6.76 6.92 21.30
CA LEU A 35 5.69 7.27 20.37
C LEU A 35 5.53 6.24 19.26
N ARG A 36 6.63 5.78 18.65
CA ARG A 36 6.59 4.74 17.62
C ARG A 36 5.96 3.44 18.16
N LEU A 37 6.33 3.06 19.38
CA LEU A 37 5.76 1.88 20.03
C LEU A 37 4.28 2.07 20.33
N LEU A 38 3.88 3.24 20.84
CA LEU A 38 2.49 3.58 21.14
C LEU A 38 1.63 3.50 19.89
N TYR A 39 2.02 4.17 18.81
CA TYR A 39 1.27 4.15 17.55
C TYR A 39 1.20 2.75 16.93
N ALA A 40 2.29 1.97 17.02
CA ALA A 40 2.29 0.60 16.52
C ALA A 40 1.38 -0.36 17.29
N ARG A 41 1.14 -0.10 18.60
CA ARG A 41 0.38 -0.99 19.48
C ARG A 41 -1.04 -0.55 19.77
N ALA A 42 -1.26 0.75 19.90
CA ALA A 42 -2.53 1.34 20.31
C ALA A 42 -3.10 2.34 19.29
N GLY A 43 -2.38 2.62 18.20
CA GLY A 43 -2.85 3.53 17.16
C GLY A 43 -3.99 2.92 16.37
N VAL A 44 -4.98 3.74 16.01
CA VAL A 44 -6.04 3.39 15.07
C VAL A 44 -5.60 3.79 13.67
N ALA A 45 -5.66 2.84 12.73
CA ALA A 45 -5.25 3.08 11.35
C ALA A 45 -6.46 3.49 10.49
N TYR A 46 -6.27 4.49 9.65
CA TYR A 46 -7.25 4.95 8.69
C TYR A 46 -6.73 4.78 7.26
N SER A 47 -7.63 4.44 6.35
CA SER A 47 -7.30 4.33 4.93
C SER A 47 -7.01 5.71 4.34
N TYR A 48 -5.87 5.88 3.70
CA TYR A 48 -5.53 7.16 3.04
C TYR A 48 -6.38 7.44 1.79
N LEU A 49 -7.07 6.43 1.24
CA LEU A 49 -7.94 6.60 0.07
C LEU A 49 -9.37 6.99 0.44
N SER A 50 -9.93 6.37 1.49
CA SER A 50 -11.33 6.55 1.87
C SER A 50 -11.53 7.35 3.16
N GLY A 51 -10.48 7.49 3.98
CA GLY A 51 -10.59 8.06 5.32
C GLY A 51 -11.24 7.14 6.35
N GLU A 52 -11.71 5.95 5.93
CA GLU A 52 -12.37 5.00 6.80
C GLU A 52 -11.39 4.28 7.72
N GLU A 53 -11.87 3.93 8.91
CA GLU A 53 -11.11 3.13 9.86
C GLU A 53 -10.82 1.75 9.28
N MET A 54 -9.58 1.33 9.41
CA MET A 54 -9.14 0.02 8.95
C MET A 54 -9.45 -1.04 9.99
N VAL A 55 -9.97 -2.16 9.54
CA VAL A 55 -10.45 -3.25 10.38
C VAL A 55 -9.75 -4.57 10.05
N LYS A 56 -9.68 -5.43 11.03
CA LYS A 56 -9.35 -6.85 10.87
C LYS A 56 -10.38 -7.67 11.60
N TYR A 57 -10.73 -8.82 11.05
CA TYR A 57 -11.76 -9.68 11.62
C TYR A 57 -11.22 -11.08 11.89
N THR A 58 -11.68 -11.71 12.95
CA THR A 58 -11.58 -13.16 13.12
C THR A 58 -12.63 -13.86 12.25
N GLU A 59 -12.47 -15.16 12.00
CA GLU A 59 -13.48 -15.90 11.24
C GLU A 59 -14.85 -15.90 11.93
N GLU A 60 -14.86 -15.93 13.26
CA GLU A 60 -16.08 -15.86 14.07
C GLU A 60 -16.80 -14.52 13.89
N GLN A 61 -16.06 -13.41 13.98
CA GLN A 61 -16.62 -12.08 13.74
C GLN A 61 -17.15 -11.93 12.31
N ILE A 62 -16.49 -12.53 11.32
CA ILE A 62 -16.98 -12.53 9.94
C ILE A 62 -18.30 -13.27 9.84
N LEU A 63 -18.41 -14.45 10.47
CA LEU A 63 -19.63 -15.24 10.48
C LEU A 63 -20.79 -14.47 11.13
N ASP A 64 -20.55 -13.85 12.28
CA ASP A 64 -21.56 -13.05 12.99
C ASP A 64 -22.03 -11.86 12.13
N LEU A 65 -21.11 -11.17 11.47
CA LEU A 65 -21.46 -10.09 10.56
C LEU A 65 -22.25 -10.57 9.35
N ILE A 66 -21.91 -11.72 8.78
CA ILE A 66 -22.65 -12.31 7.64
C ILE A 66 -24.07 -12.69 8.08
N LEU A 67 -24.22 -13.36 9.22
CA LEU A 67 -25.52 -13.74 9.76
C LEU A 67 -26.40 -12.52 10.07
N LYS A 68 -25.80 -11.44 10.55
CA LYS A 68 -26.48 -10.19 10.87
C LYS A 68 -26.93 -9.41 9.62
N ASP A 69 -26.01 -9.21 8.67
CA ASP A 69 -26.18 -8.24 7.58
C ASP A 69 -26.84 -8.86 6.32
N TYR A 70 -26.74 -10.19 6.16
CA TYR A 70 -27.18 -10.92 4.96
C TYR A 70 -28.23 -12.00 5.25
N LYS A 71 -28.85 -12.01 6.43
CA LYS A 71 -29.92 -12.97 6.77
C LYS A 71 -31.00 -13.01 5.68
N GLY A 72 -31.27 -14.21 5.16
CA GLY A 72 -32.27 -14.46 4.11
C GLY A 72 -31.84 -14.00 2.71
N LYS A 73 -30.69 -13.37 2.55
CA LYS A 73 -30.17 -12.92 1.25
C LYS A 73 -29.36 -13.99 0.55
N LYS A 74 -29.41 -13.96 -0.77
CA LYS A 74 -28.51 -14.75 -1.62
C LYS A 74 -27.18 -14.04 -1.77
N ILE A 75 -26.09 -14.70 -1.38
CA ILE A 75 -24.75 -14.17 -1.45
C ILE A 75 -23.81 -15.09 -2.20
N TYR A 76 -22.75 -14.50 -2.75
CA TYR A 76 -21.62 -15.22 -3.31
C TYR A 76 -20.39 -14.96 -2.44
N LEU A 77 -19.76 -16.02 -1.98
CA LEU A 77 -18.48 -15.92 -1.27
C LEU A 77 -17.36 -15.98 -2.30
N LEU A 78 -16.53 -14.97 -2.31
CA LEU A 78 -15.46 -14.79 -3.28
C LEU A 78 -14.12 -14.77 -2.58
N ALA A 79 -13.10 -15.36 -3.20
CA ALA A 79 -11.71 -15.25 -2.77
C ALA A 79 -10.89 -14.55 -3.85
N PRO A 80 -10.27 -13.39 -3.55
CA PRO A 80 -9.45 -12.67 -4.51
C PRO A 80 -8.14 -13.41 -4.77
N LEU A 81 -7.83 -13.65 -6.05
CA LEU A 81 -6.61 -14.31 -6.49
C LEU A 81 -5.67 -13.36 -7.22
N VAL A 82 -6.24 -12.42 -7.99
CA VAL A 82 -5.48 -11.41 -8.72
C VAL A 82 -6.11 -10.06 -8.47
N ARG A 83 -5.28 -9.03 -8.22
CA ARG A 83 -5.71 -7.65 -8.03
C ARG A 83 -4.90 -6.72 -8.91
N SER A 84 -5.58 -6.05 -9.82
CA SER A 84 -5.04 -5.01 -10.72
C SER A 84 -3.70 -5.38 -11.35
N ARG A 85 -3.60 -6.60 -11.92
CA ARG A 85 -2.38 -7.08 -12.58
C ARG A 85 -2.65 -7.49 -14.03
N LYS A 86 -1.67 -7.17 -14.88
CA LYS A 86 -1.67 -7.62 -16.28
C LYS A 86 -1.40 -9.11 -16.39
N GLY A 87 -2.07 -9.78 -17.33
CA GLY A 87 -1.84 -11.19 -17.59
C GLY A 87 -3.01 -11.87 -18.28
N HIS A 88 -2.77 -12.96 -18.98
CA HIS A 88 -3.82 -13.73 -19.63
C HIS A 88 -4.49 -14.78 -18.74
N TYR A 89 -3.88 -15.14 -17.63
CA TYR A 89 -4.39 -16.00 -16.54
C TYR A 89 -4.92 -17.39 -16.94
N ARG A 90 -4.58 -17.90 -18.13
CA ARG A 90 -5.04 -19.20 -18.61
C ARG A 90 -4.71 -20.34 -17.65
N GLU A 91 -3.47 -20.40 -17.17
CA GLU A 91 -3.02 -21.42 -16.22
C GLU A 91 -3.75 -21.32 -14.89
N LEU A 92 -4.02 -20.11 -14.42
CA LEU A 92 -4.78 -19.86 -13.20
C LEU A 92 -6.21 -20.44 -13.31
N PHE A 93 -6.91 -20.16 -14.42
CA PHE A 93 -8.25 -20.70 -14.63
C PHE A 93 -8.27 -22.22 -14.72
N GLU A 94 -7.28 -22.83 -15.37
CA GLU A 94 -7.14 -24.30 -15.38
C GLU A 94 -6.89 -24.88 -13.98
N GLN A 95 -6.07 -24.20 -13.16
CA GLN A 95 -5.83 -24.63 -11.77
C GLN A 95 -7.09 -24.53 -10.91
N ILE A 96 -7.84 -23.43 -11.02
CA ILE A 96 -9.09 -23.20 -10.31
C ILE A 96 -10.10 -24.29 -10.69
N ARG A 97 -10.23 -24.58 -11.97
CA ARG A 97 -11.11 -25.62 -12.49
C ARG A 97 -10.72 -27.02 -12.01
N LYS A 98 -9.44 -27.35 -11.98
CA LYS A 98 -8.93 -28.62 -11.44
C LYS A 98 -9.24 -28.79 -9.95
N LYS A 99 -9.35 -27.69 -9.19
CA LYS A 99 -9.78 -27.68 -7.78
C LYS A 99 -11.29 -27.83 -7.61
N GLY A 100 -12.08 -27.92 -8.71
CA GLY A 100 -13.53 -28.10 -8.69
C GLY A 100 -14.36 -26.82 -8.67
N TYR A 101 -13.76 -25.65 -8.78
CA TYR A 101 -14.51 -24.40 -8.87
C TYR A 101 -14.98 -24.13 -10.31
N LEU A 102 -16.25 -23.76 -10.45
CA LEU A 102 -16.88 -23.58 -11.77
C LEU A 102 -16.98 -22.10 -12.19
N TYR A 103 -16.92 -21.19 -11.24
CA TYR A 103 -17.18 -19.77 -11.49
C TYR A 103 -16.05 -18.91 -10.95
N VAL A 104 -15.78 -17.84 -11.70
CA VAL A 104 -14.92 -16.72 -11.30
C VAL A 104 -15.66 -15.42 -11.50
N ARG A 105 -15.28 -14.39 -10.74
CA ARG A 105 -15.64 -13.02 -11.05
C ARG A 105 -14.40 -12.36 -11.65
N VAL A 106 -14.55 -11.79 -12.84
CA VAL A 106 -13.47 -11.12 -13.58
C VAL A 106 -13.92 -9.71 -13.89
N ASP A 107 -13.14 -8.74 -13.43
CA ASP A 107 -13.38 -7.30 -13.67
C ASP A 107 -14.83 -6.87 -13.34
N GLY A 108 -15.38 -7.44 -12.28
CA GLY A 108 -16.73 -7.15 -11.84
C GLY A 108 -17.82 -8.13 -12.28
N GLU A 109 -17.58 -8.97 -13.28
CA GLU A 109 -18.58 -9.88 -13.82
C GLU A 109 -18.36 -11.34 -13.43
N VAL A 110 -19.39 -11.99 -12.94
CA VAL A 110 -19.37 -13.43 -12.64
C VAL A 110 -19.51 -14.23 -13.93
N ARG A 111 -18.52 -15.07 -14.22
CA ARG A 111 -18.43 -15.90 -15.44
C ARG A 111 -18.15 -17.35 -15.08
N GLU A 112 -18.64 -18.27 -15.91
CA GLU A 112 -18.25 -19.68 -15.85
C GLU A 112 -16.84 -19.88 -16.41
N ILE A 113 -16.07 -20.76 -15.78
CA ILE A 113 -14.72 -21.09 -16.26
C ILE A 113 -14.83 -22.11 -17.40
N THR A 114 -14.61 -21.63 -18.61
CA THR A 114 -14.58 -22.50 -19.80
C THR A 114 -13.17 -23.03 -20.06
N HIS A 115 -13.10 -24.14 -20.83
CA HIS A 115 -11.80 -24.70 -21.24
C HIS A 115 -11.01 -23.69 -22.11
N GLY A 116 -9.74 -23.45 -21.75
CA GLY A 116 -8.89 -22.51 -22.48
C GLY A 116 -9.23 -21.03 -22.24
N MET A 117 -10.06 -20.71 -21.24
CA MET A 117 -10.37 -19.33 -20.86
C MET A 117 -9.10 -18.51 -20.66
N LYS A 118 -9.06 -17.32 -21.24
CA LYS A 118 -7.95 -16.37 -21.16
C LYS A 118 -8.45 -14.94 -21.15
N LEU A 119 -7.68 -14.03 -20.54
CA LEU A 119 -7.95 -12.59 -20.52
C LEU A 119 -6.95 -11.84 -21.42
N ASP A 120 -7.19 -10.55 -21.63
CA ASP A 120 -6.28 -9.68 -22.37
C ASP A 120 -4.99 -9.44 -21.54
N ARG A 121 -3.85 -9.93 -22.04
CA ARG A 121 -2.56 -9.86 -21.34
C ARG A 121 -2.06 -8.44 -21.08
N TYR A 122 -2.57 -7.45 -21.79
CA TYR A 122 -2.11 -6.06 -21.70
C TYR A 122 -2.93 -5.19 -20.77
N LYS A 123 -4.12 -5.67 -20.36
CA LYS A 123 -5.00 -4.99 -19.39
C LYS A 123 -4.76 -5.47 -17.98
N ASN A 124 -5.01 -4.58 -17.02
CA ASN A 124 -5.06 -4.98 -15.62
C ASN A 124 -6.40 -5.69 -15.37
N HIS A 125 -6.34 -6.79 -14.64
CA HIS A 125 -7.52 -7.57 -14.30
C HIS A 125 -7.60 -7.81 -12.79
N ASP A 126 -8.84 -7.88 -12.30
CA ASP A 126 -9.20 -8.41 -11.00
C ASP A 126 -9.85 -9.77 -11.20
N VAL A 127 -9.37 -10.79 -10.51
CA VAL A 127 -9.89 -12.16 -10.61
C VAL A 127 -10.16 -12.69 -9.21
N GLU A 128 -11.42 -13.01 -8.96
CA GLU A 128 -11.88 -13.66 -7.73
C GLU A 128 -12.51 -15.01 -8.06
N VAL A 129 -12.17 -16.04 -7.31
CA VAL A 129 -12.84 -17.34 -7.43
C VAL A 129 -14.13 -17.34 -6.60
N VAL A 130 -15.21 -17.83 -7.18
CA VAL A 130 -16.48 -18.04 -6.47
C VAL A 130 -16.38 -19.36 -5.69
N ILE A 131 -16.28 -19.24 -4.38
CA ILE A 131 -16.15 -20.39 -3.47
C ILE A 131 -17.49 -21.05 -3.26
N ASP A 132 -18.54 -20.26 -3.00
CA ASP A 132 -19.88 -20.76 -2.79
C ASP A 132 -20.95 -19.73 -3.18
N LYS A 133 -22.13 -20.20 -3.51
CA LYS A 133 -23.35 -19.43 -3.78
C LYS A 133 -24.45 -19.99 -2.86
N LEU A 134 -24.83 -19.24 -1.86
CA LEU A 134 -25.81 -19.70 -0.87
C LEU A 134 -26.78 -18.60 -0.46
N VAL A 135 -27.89 -19.02 0.14
CA VAL A 135 -28.80 -18.13 0.86
C VAL A 135 -28.45 -18.26 2.34
N VAL A 136 -28.22 -17.12 3.01
CA VAL A 136 -27.82 -17.13 4.42
C VAL A 136 -29.00 -17.58 5.28
N ALA A 137 -28.85 -18.71 5.96
CA ALA A 137 -29.86 -19.26 6.86
C ALA A 137 -30.01 -18.39 8.13
N GLU A 138 -31.11 -18.61 8.86
CA GLU A 138 -31.38 -17.85 10.10
C GLU A 138 -30.50 -18.27 11.29
N LYS A 139 -29.92 -19.46 11.26
CA LYS A 139 -29.12 -20.04 12.33
C LYS A 139 -27.82 -20.62 11.80
N ASP A 140 -26.94 -20.91 12.74
CA ASP A 140 -25.62 -21.49 12.56
C ASP A 140 -25.58 -22.55 11.44
N ASP A 141 -25.07 -22.14 10.29
CA ASP A 141 -24.98 -22.95 9.09
C ASP A 141 -23.55 -23.52 8.97
N ARG A 142 -23.41 -24.83 9.14
CA ARG A 142 -22.13 -25.52 8.97
C ARG A 142 -21.53 -25.30 7.58
N ARG A 143 -22.38 -25.18 6.55
CA ARG A 143 -21.96 -24.91 5.18
C ARG A 143 -21.35 -23.51 5.07
N LEU A 144 -21.98 -22.50 5.66
CA LEU A 144 -21.48 -21.12 5.67
C LEU A 144 -20.10 -21.06 6.36
N LYS A 145 -19.94 -21.68 7.53
CA LYS A 145 -18.65 -21.77 8.24
C LYS A 145 -17.55 -22.36 7.37
N GLN A 146 -17.86 -23.48 6.72
CA GLN A 146 -16.91 -24.19 5.86
C GLN A 146 -16.55 -23.37 4.62
N SER A 147 -17.52 -22.67 4.02
CA SER A 147 -17.32 -21.80 2.86
C SER A 147 -16.50 -20.55 3.21
N VAL A 148 -16.74 -19.93 4.37
CA VAL A 148 -15.93 -18.80 4.88
C VAL A 148 -14.49 -19.24 5.11
N ALA A 149 -14.26 -20.34 5.83
CA ALA A 149 -12.92 -20.87 6.07
C ALA A 149 -12.18 -21.18 4.74
N THR A 150 -12.90 -21.72 3.76
CA THR A 150 -12.34 -22.02 2.44
C THR A 150 -12.02 -20.75 1.66
N ALA A 151 -12.92 -19.76 1.67
CA ALA A 151 -12.69 -18.47 1.03
C ALA A 151 -11.47 -17.75 1.61
N MET A 152 -11.37 -17.70 2.94
CA MET A 152 -10.23 -17.13 3.65
C MET A 152 -8.90 -17.83 3.30
N ARG A 153 -8.91 -19.15 3.21
CA ARG A 153 -7.72 -19.93 2.84
C ARG A 153 -7.30 -19.68 1.39
N GLN A 154 -8.24 -19.64 0.44
CA GLN A 154 -7.94 -19.43 -0.98
C GLN A 154 -7.52 -17.99 -1.26
N GLY A 155 -8.07 -17.01 -0.54
CA GLY A 155 -7.75 -15.59 -0.67
C GLY A 155 -6.62 -15.09 0.23
N ASP A 156 -5.83 -16.00 0.83
CA ASP A 156 -4.70 -15.65 1.73
C ASP A 156 -5.12 -14.69 2.86
N GLY A 157 -6.21 -15.02 3.54
CA GLY A 157 -6.78 -14.24 4.64
C GLY A 157 -7.70 -13.09 4.20
N LEU A 158 -8.05 -13.02 2.93
CA LEU A 158 -8.99 -12.07 2.36
C LEU A 158 -10.18 -12.82 1.75
N MET A 159 -11.38 -12.29 1.95
CA MET A 159 -12.57 -12.75 1.24
C MET A 159 -13.49 -11.57 0.92
N MET A 160 -14.41 -11.79 0.01
CA MET A 160 -15.42 -10.81 -0.37
C MET A 160 -16.78 -11.48 -0.37
N ILE A 161 -17.81 -10.71 -0.05
CA ILE A 161 -19.20 -11.11 -0.23
C ILE A 161 -19.81 -10.20 -1.29
N LEU A 162 -20.40 -10.82 -2.29
CA LEU A 162 -21.22 -10.19 -3.28
C LEU A 162 -22.69 -10.49 -2.95
N ASP A 163 -23.48 -9.47 -2.66
CA ASP A 163 -24.93 -9.57 -2.54
C ASP A 163 -25.53 -9.74 -3.95
N ALA A 164 -26.24 -10.83 -4.19
CA ALA A 164 -26.76 -11.15 -5.51
C ALA A 164 -27.89 -10.21 -5.98
N GLN A 165 -28.51 -9.45 -5.07
CA GLN A 165 -29.59 -8.52 -5.38
C GLN A 165 -29.09 -7.09 -5.63
N SER A 166 -28.25 -6.58 -4.72
CA SER A 166 -27.76 -5.21 -4.79
C SER A 166 -26.45 -5.08 -5.57
N GLU A 167 -25.83 -6.20 -5.95
CA GLU A 167 -24.48 -6.27 -6.56
C GLU A 167 -23.40 -5.58 -5.71
N SER A 168 -23.73 -5.25 -4.47
CA SER A 168 -22.78 -4.63 -3.54
C SER A 168 -21.74 -5.63 -3.07
N ILE A 169 -20.52 -5.13 -2.89
CA ILE A 169 -19.40 -5.93 -2.42
C ILE A 169 -18.94 -5.43 -1.06
N ARG A 170 -18.71 -6.36 -0.16
CA ARG A 170 -18.07 -6.10 1.11
C ARG A 170 -16.85 -6.99 1.29
N HIS A 171 -15.77 -6.38 1.75
CA HIS A 171 -14.49 -7.06 1.96
C HIS A 171 -14.34 -7.47 3.43
N TYR A 172 -13.72 -8.62 3.66
CA TYR A 172 -13.37 -9.14 4.98
C TYR A 172 -11.94 -9.63 4.97
N SER A 173 -11.21 -9.34 6.04
CA SER A 173 -9.79 -9.71 6.12
C SER A 173 -9.39 -10.05 7.53
N LYS A 174 -8.51 -11.04 7.66
CA LYS A 174 -7.74 -11.30 8.88
C LYS A 174 -6.57 -10.32 9.08
N ARG A 175 -6.23 -9.55 8.04
CA ARG A 175 -5.21 -8.50 8.06
C ARG A 175 -5.88 -7.13 8.11
N LEU A 176 -5.15 -6.13 8.54
CA LEU A 176 -5.63 -4.75 8.55
C LEU A 176 -6.04 -4.31 7.15
N MET A 177 -7.28 -3.91 6.96
CA MET A 177 -7.87 -3.64 5.66
C MET A 177 -8.94 -2.56 5.74
N CYS A 178 -9.04 -1.73 4.70
CA CYS A 178 -10.17 -0.84 4.51
C CYS A 178 -11.41 -1.64 4.08
N PRO A 179 -12.53 -1.59 4.83
CA PRO A 179 -13.72 -2.38 4.51
C PRO A 179 -14.40 -1.95 3.20
N VAL A 180 -14.22 -0.70 2.79
CA VAL A 180 -14.82 -0.13 1.58
C VAL A 180 -14.00 -0.44 0.33
N THR A 181 -12.69 -0.15 0.37
CA THR A 181 -11.83 -0.30 -0.81
C THR A 181 -11.19 -1.68 -0.92
N GLY A 182 -11.22 -2.48 0.14
CA GLY A 182 -10.52 -3.76 0.22
C GLY A 182 -8.99 -3.64 0.21
N LEU A 183 -8.46 -2.41 0.31
CA LEU A 183 -7.03 -2.18 0.37
C LEU A 183 -6.50 -2.66 1.72
N SER A 184 -5.58 -3.62 1.70
CA SER A 184 -4.97 -4.15 2.92
C SER A 184 -3.57 -3.60 3.12
N TYR A 185 -3.23 -3.38 4.37
CA TYR A 185 -1.93 -2.89 4.80
C TYR A 185 -1.25 -3.95 5.68
N ARG A 186 0.06 -3.86 5.77
CA ARG A 186 0.81 -4.62 6.77
C ARG A 186 0.44 -4.10 8.16
N GLU A 187 0.44 -4.99 9.14
CA GLU A 187 0.26 -4.57 10.52
C GLU A 187 1.34 -3.54 10.90
N PRO A 188 0.94 -2.43 11.53
CA PRO A 188 1.87 -1.40 11.95
C PRO A 188 2.90 -1.96 12.93
N ALA A 189 4.17 -1.76 12.63
CA ALA A 189 5.27 -2.09 13.52
C ALA A 189 6.08 -0.81 13.82
N PRO A 190 6.82 -0.72 14.94
CA PRO A 190 7.53 0.49 15.31
C PRO A 190 8.46 1.05 14.21
N HIS A 191 9.03 0.18 13.38
CA HIS A 191 9.89 0.60 12.28
C HIS A 191 9.13 1.28 11.12
N ASN A 192 7.82 1.04 10.97
CA ASN A 192 6.99 1.73 9.97
C ASN A 192 6.80 3.22 10.28
N PHE A 193 6.95 3.61 11.55
CA PHE A 193 6.86 4.99 12.02
C PHE A 193 8.22 5.68 12.11
N SER A 194 9.31 5.01 11.72
CA SER A 194 10.65 5.56 11.78
C SER A 194 11.10 6.14 10.46
N PHE A 195 11.42 7.43 10.43
CA PHE A 195 12.01 8.07 9.26
C PHE A 195 13.46 7.59 8.99
N ASN A 196 14.08 6.86 9.92
CA ASN A 196 15.39 6.22 9.75
C ASN A 196 15.30 4.78 9.22
N SER A 197 14.08 4.21 9.17
CA SER A 197 13.84 2.86 8.64
C SER A 197 13.45 2.95 7.15
N PRO A 198 13.95 2.05 6.29
CA PRO A 198 13.50 1.98 4.90
C PRO A 198 12.00 1.80 4.72
N GLN A 199 11.32 1.16 5.69
CA GLN A 199 9.89 0.93 5.66
C GLN A 199 9.05 2.16 6.06
N GLY A 200 9.62 3.06 6.90
CA GLY A 200 8.92 4.25 7.39
C GLY A 200 9.42 5.55 6.78
N ALA A 201 10.56 5.54 6.13
CA ALA A 201 11.13 6.73 5.51
C ALA A 201 10.38 7.11 4.22
N CYS A 202 10.23 8.40 4.00
CA CYS A 202 9.72 8.90 2.73
C CYS A 202 10.62 8.42 1.57
N PRO A 203 10.08 7.78 0.53
CA PRO A 203 10.88 7.25 -0.57
C PRO A 203 11.59 8.36 -1.37
N LYS A 204 11.06 9.58 -1.36
CA LYS A 204 11.62 10.72 -2.07
C LYS A 204 12.81 11.34 -1.35
N CYS A 205 12.66 11.68 -0.06
CA CYS A 205 13.73 12.34 0.73
C CYS A 205 14.49 11.40 1.67
N LYS A 206 14.11 10.11 1.73
CA LYS A 206 14.72 9.09 2.60
C LYS A 206 14.82 9.52 4.07
N GLY A 207 13.80 10.25 4.55
CA GLY A 207 13.74 10.76 5.92
C GLY A 207 14.53 12.05 6.17
N LEU A 208 15.04 12.70 5.14
CA LEU A 208 15.80 13.96 5.29
C LEU A 208 14.93 15.22 5.32
N GLY A 209 13.64 15.11 4.93
CA GLY A 209 12.73 16.26 4.85
C GLY A 209 12.98 17.18 3.66
N VAL A 210 14.16 17.12 3.06
CA VAL A 210 14.58 17.93 1.92
C VAL A 210 15.07 17.04 0.79
N VAL A 211 14.93 17.50 -0.43
CA VAL A 211 15.44 16.83 -1.63
C VAL A 211 16.28 17.83 -2.40
N ASN A 212 17.51 17.45 -2.69
CA ASN A 212 18.34 18.23 -3.58
C ASN A 212 17.90 17.96 -5.02
N GLN A 213 17.54 19.00 -5.74
CA GLN A 213 17.19 18.93 -7.15
C GLN A 213 18.10 19.87 -7.93
N ILE A 214 18.37 19.52 -9.17
CA ILE A 214 19.06 20.40 -10.09
C ILE A 214 18.09 21.54 -10.43
N ASP A 215 18.53 22.76 -10.17
CA ASP A 215 17.82 23.96 -10.59
C ASP A 215 18.17 24.21 -12.07
N VAL A 216 17.22 23.85 -12.93
CA VAL A 216 17.43 23.92 -14.39
C VAL A 216 17.67 25.36 -14.85
N ASP A 217 17.03 26.34 -14.21
CA ASP A 217 17.19 27.74 -14.57
C ASP A 217 18.57 28.30 -14.15
N LYS A 218 19.20 27.71 -13.14
CA LYS A 218 20.61 27.99 -12.81
C LYS A 218 21.60 27.25 -13.71
N VAL A 219 21.21 26.10 -14.21
CA VAL A 219 22.03 25.33 -15.16
C VAL A 219 21.97 25.93 -16.54
N ILE A 220 20.80 26.42 -16.96
CA ILE A 220 20.55 27.06 -18.26
C ILE A 220 19.90 28.41 -17.99
N PRO A 221 20.68 29.42 -17.55
CA PRO A 221 20.14 30.74 -17.20
C PRO A 221 19.64 31.53 -18.40
N ASP A 222 20.18 31.23 -19.57
CA ASP A 222 19.75 31.84 -20.83
C ASP A 222 19.48 30.74 -21.86
N ARG A 223 18.21 30.57 -22.23
CA ARG A 223 17.75 29.58 -23.18
C ARG A 223 17.90 30.00 -24.64
N GLU A 224 18.24 31.26 -24.88
CA GLU A 224 18.49 31.79 -26.23
C GLU A 224 19.92 31.47 -26.72
N LEU A 225 20.82 31.13 -25.79
CA LEU A 225 22.18 30.76 -26.12
C LEU A 225 22.28 29.33 -26.61
N SER A 226 23.16 29.09 -27.58
CA SER A 226 23.56 27.72 -27.96
C SER A 226 24.52 27.15 -26.89
N ILE A 227 24.69 25.80 -26.90
CA ILE A 227 25.66 25.12 -26.02
C ILE A 227 27.08 25.67 -26.23
N TYR A 228 27.42 25.99 -27.48
CA TYR A 228 28.71 26.61 -27.87
C TYR A 228 28.94 27.97 -27.24
N GLU A 229 27.90 28.77 -27.12
CA GLU A 229 27.94 30.08 -26.53
C GLU A 229 27.88 30.09 -25.02
N GLY A 230 27.70 28.89 -24.41
CA GLY A 230 27.73 28.71 -22.96
C GLY A 230 26.34 28.63 -22.31
N ALA A 231 25.31 28.17 -23.03
CA ALA A 231 23.96 27.97 -22.50
C ALA A 231 23.97 27.16 -21.19
N ILE A 232 24.89 26.22 -21.06
CA ILE A 232 25.05 25.41 -19.83
C ILE A 232 26.09 26.07 -18.93
N ALA A 233 25.64 26.90 -17.99
CA ALA A 233 26.50 27.66 -17.12
C ALA A 233 27.63 26.86 -16.41
N PRO A 234 27.40 25.65 -15.89
CA PRO A 234 28.46 24.83 -15.28
C PRO A 234 29.58 24.39 -16.23
N LEU A 235 29.30 24.31 -17.53
CA LEU A 235 30.29 23.91 -18.54
C LEU A 235 31.07 25.11 -19.10
N GLY A 236 30.53 26.32 -18.93
CA GLY A 236 31.11 27.53 -19.50
C GLY A 236 31.02 27.56 -21.03
N LYS A 237 31.73 28.56 -21.63
CA LYS A 237 31.83 28.65 -23.09
C LYS A 237 32.70 27.52 -23.62
N TYR A 238 32.26 26.89 -24.69
CA TYR A 238 33.02 25.83 -25.35
C TYR A 238 34.33 26.41 -25.93
N LYS A 239 35.42 26.01 -25.32
CA LYS A 239 36.76 26.34 -25.84
C LYS A 239 37.31 25.04 -26.40
N ASN A 240 37.20 24.83 -27.74
CA ASN A 240 37.88 23.77 -28.51
C ASN A 240 38.53 22.66 -27.67
N ALA A 241 37.80 21.93 -26.90
CA ALA A 241 38.25 20.68 -26.31
C ALA A 241 37.91 19.58 -27.34
N MET A 242 38.94 19.02 -27.97
CA MET A 242 38.77 17.78 -28.71
C MET A 242 38.21 16.74 -27.75
N ILE A 243 37.05 16.22 -28.08
CA ILE A 243 36.49 15.01 -27.50
C ILE A 243 37.20 13.82 -28.12
#